data_ddbd65f1f1eebcede130848b06be6404
#
_entry.id   ddbd65f1f1eebcede130848b06be6404
#
_cell.length_a   1.000
_cell.length_b   1.000
_cell.length_c   1.000
_cell.angle_alpha   90.00
_cell.angle_beta   90.00
_cell.angle_gamma   90.00
#
_symmetry.space_group_name_H-M   'P 1'
#
loop_
_entity.id
_entity.type
_entity.pdbx_description
1 polymer ?
#
loop_
_entity_poly.entity_id
_entity_poly.type
_entity_poly.pdbx_seq_one_letter_code
_entity_poly.pdbx_strand_id
1 'polypeptide(L)'
;KIKTQQRNWIGRSEGAEVKFKIADSDEELTVYTTRPDTLFGATYMVIAPEHHLIQKLADKILNLEEIEEYKKKAALKSDFERSEINKDKTGVEIKGIKAINPLTNKEIPIWISDYVLSSYGTGAIMAVPAHDSRDFEFATKFNLPIVQVVKSNDNVEVDLTKEAFTDVATGILINSGFLDGLSVTDAKSKVIKYLEDNKIGSKKVNYKLRDWVFSRQRYWGEPIPMVYCECCGWQPIDEKDLPLTLPEIDDFKPGENGESPLAKLDDWINTTCPKCGKPAKRETDTMPQWAGSSW
;
A
#
# COMPACT_ATOMS: atom_id res chain seq x y z
N LYS A 1 -3.93 -22.92 21.32
CA LYS A 1 -3.91 -23.12 19.85
C LYS A 1 -4.86 -22.14 19.13
N ILE A 2 -6.19 -22.13 19.43
CA ILE A 2 -7.19 -21.27 18.76
C ILE A 2 -6.87 -19.77 18.96
N LYS A 3 -6.61 -19.32 20.21
CA LYS A 3 -6.24 -17.92 20.49
C LYS A 3 -4.99 -17.48 19.71
N THR A 4 -4.01 -18.34 19.56
CA THR A 4 -2.79 -18.04 18.77
C THR A 4 -3.13 -17.87 17.28
N GLN A 5 -3.97 -18.78 16.73
CA GLN A 5 -4.43 -18.68 15.35
C GLN A 5 -5.20 -17.38 15.10
N GLN A 6 -6.10 -17.00 15.99
CA GLN A 6 -6.85 -15.74 15.89
C GLN A 6 -5.94 -14.51 15.96
N ARG A 7 -4.97 -14.49 16.90
CA ARG A 7 -3.98 -13.40 16.98
C ARG A 7 -3.16 -13.28 15.71
N ASN A 8 -2.70 -14.41 15.17
CA ASN A 8 -1.95 -14.44 13.92
C ASN A 8 -2.80 -14.00 12.72
N TRP A 9 -4.08 -14.34 12.72
CA TRP A 9 -5.05 -13.91 11.71
C TRP A 9 -5.26 -12.40 11.76
N ILE A 10 -5.50 -11.83 12.94
CA ILE A 10 -5.62 -10.38 13.15
C ILE A 10 -4.31 -9.69 12.79
N GLY A 11 -3.17 -10.30 13.15
CA GLY A 11 -1.84 -9.87 12.75
C GLY A 11 -1.53 -8.43 13.17
N ARG A 12 -1.72 -8.11 14.46
CA ARG A 12 -1.33 -6.81 15.02
C ARG A 12 0.16 -6.60 14.85
N SER A 13 0.55 -5.50 14.23
CA SER A 13 1.94 -5.07 14.07
C SER A 13 2.14 -3.66 14.61
N GLU A 14 3.21 -3.46 15.37
CA GLU A 14 3.62 -2.16 15.88
C GLU A 14 4.81 -1.66 15.09
N GLY A 15 4.78 -0.38 14.74
CA GLY A 15 5.82 0.27 13.96
C GLY A 15 5.72 1.77 14.05
N ALA A 16 6.14 2.44 13.00
CA ALA A 16 6.03 3.88 12.85
C ALA A 16 5.60 4.26 11.44
N GLU A 17 4.84 5.33 11.33
CA GLU A 17 4.74 6.12 10.10
C GLU A 17 5.90 7.10 10.07
N VAL A 18 6.57 7.19 8.91
CA VAL A 18 7.73 8.06 8.72
C VAL A 18 7.54 8.87 7.46
N LYS A 19 7.83 10.16 7.53
CA LYS A 19 7.71 11.10 6.43
C LYS A 19 9.06 11.35 5.78
N PHE A 20 9.12 11.13 4.49
CA PHE A 20 10.26 11.44 3.63
C PHE A 20 9.88 12.64 2.76
N LYS A 21 10.56 13.75 2.92
CA LYS A 21 10.36 14.90 2.04
C LYS A 21 10.86 14.58 0.63
N ILE A 22 10.22 15.17 -0.37
CA ILE A 22 10.71 15.12 -1.74
C ILE A 22 11.64 16.31 -1.96
N ALA A 23 12.82 16.05 -2.49
CA ALA A 23 13.80 17.11 -2.80
C ALA A 23 13.16 18.14 -3.76
N ASP A 24 13.46 19.41 -3.53
CA ASP A 24 12.95 20.55 -4.33
C ASP A 24 11.42 20.58 -4.51
N SER A 25 10.67 20.08 -3.49
CA SER A 25 9.20 20.05 -3.49
C SER A 25 8.64 20.19 -2.08
N ASP A 26 7.39 20.66 -1.98
CA ASP A 26 6.63 20.66 -0.72
C ASP A 26 5.92 19.31 -0.45
N GLU A 27 6.05 18.35 -1.37
CA GLU A 27 5.46 17.02 -1.22
C GLU A 27 6.28 16.12 -0.30
N GLU A 28 5.59 15.18 0.33
CA GLU A 28 6.21 14.17 1.19
C GLU A 28 5.65 12.77 0.90
N LEU A 29 6.48 11.75 1.07
CA LEU A 29 6.08 10.35 1.08
C LEU A 29 5.96 9.88 2.53
N THR A 30 4.80 9.37 2.90
CA THR A 30 4.62 8.70 4.20
C THR A 30 4.71 7.19 4.00
N VAL A 31 5.56 6.53 4.78
CA VAL A 31 5.68 5.06 4.79
C VAL A 31 5.37 4.52 6.17
N TYR A 32 4.79 3.32 6.22
CA TYR A 32 4.68 2.53 7.44
C TYR A 32 5.79 1.49 7.48
N THR A 33 6.49 1.41 8.60
CA THR A 33 7.51 0.37 8.81
C THR A 33 7.42 -0.23 10.22
N THR A 34 7.62 -1.55 10.31
CA THR A 34 7.81 -2.26 11.59
C THR A 34 9.24 -2.18 12.09
N ARG A 35 10.14 -1.63 11.26
CA ARG A 35 11.56 -1.54 11.48
C ARG A 35 12.09 -0.10 11.38
N PRO A 36 11.55 0.84 12.20
CA PRO A 36 12.05 2.21 12.19
C PRO A 36 13.52 2.32 12.65
N ASP A 37 14.01 1.34 13.39
CA ASP A 37 15.40 1.21 13.81
C ASP A 37 16.39 1.12 12.62
N THR A 38 15.95 0.64 11.46
CA THR A 38 16.80 0.49 10.27
C THR A 38 16.77 1.68 9.31
N LEU A 39 16.12 2.79 9.65
CA LEU A 39 15.99 3.98 8.81
C LEU A 39 17.32 4.52 8.27
N PHE A 40 18.41 4.43 9.04
CA PHE A 40 19.74 4.83 8.57
C PHE A 40 20.26 3.99 7.40
N GLY A 41 19.73 2.77 7.23
CA GLY A 41 20.04 1.85 6.13
C GLY A 41 19.07 1.93 4.96
N ALA A 42 18.09 2.82 5.00
CA ALA A 42 17.18 3.04 3.88
C ALA A 42 17.91 3.78 2.75
N THR A 43 18.15 3.08 1.64
CA THR A 43 18.96 3.56 0.53
C THR A 43 18.15 3.89 -0.71
N TYR A 44 16.90 3.51 -0.78
CA TYR A 44 15.94 3.89 -1.82
C TYR A 44 14.50 3.75 -1.33
N MET A 45 13.58 4.33 -2.07
CA MET A 45 12.14 4.21 -1.85
C MET A 45 11.51 3.46 -3.01
N VAL A 46 10.43 2.72 -2.75
CA VAL A 46 9.61 2.13 -3.80
C VAL A 46 8.16 2.52 -3.58
N ILE A 47 7.51 2.97 -4.64
CA ILE A 47 6.09 3.31 -4.61
C ILE A 47 5.30 2.43 -5.58
N ALA A 48 4.02 2.28 -5.31
CA ALA A 48 3.11 1.58 -6.21
C ALA A 48 3.01 2.33 -7.55
N PRO A 49 2.84 1.63 -8.69
CA PRO A 49 2.69 2.28 -9.99
C PRO A 49 1.51 3.27 -10.06
N GLU A 50 0.48 3.04 -9.24
CA GLU A 50 -0.74 3.88 -9.15
C GLU A 50 -0.61 5.01 -8.12
N HIS A 51 0.54 5.19 -7.48
CA HIS A 51 0.70 6.17 -6.40
C HIS A 51 0.48 7.60 -6.91
N HIS A 52 -0.32 8.39 -6.18
CA HIS A 52 -0.74 9.74 -6.56
C HIS A 52 0.42 10.74 -6.76
N LEU A 53 1.55 10.51 -6.12
CA LEU A 53 2.74 11.38 -6.24
C LEU A 53 3.22 11.50 -7.68
N ILE A 54 3.08 10.43 -8.49
CA ILE A 54 3.50 10.44 -9.90
C ILE A 54 2.72 11.52 -10.69
N GLN A 55 1.42 11.64 -10.45
CA GLN A 55 0.60 12.66 -11.10
C GLN A 55 0.91 14.07 -10.58
N LYS A 56 1.11 14.19 -9.26
CA LYS A 56 1.40 15.49 -8.63
C LYS A 56 2.73 16.10 -9.08
N LEU A 57 3.73 15.28 -9.37
CA LEU A 57 5.08 15.70 -9.74
C LEU A 57 5.41 15.39 -11.21
N ALA A 58 4.41 15.18 -12.06
CA ALA A 58 4.60 14.80 -13.46
C ALA A 58 5.47 15.80 -14.24
N ASP A 59 5.40 17.09 -13.90
CA ASP A 59 6.21 18.17 -14.49
C ASP A 59 7.70 18.09 -14.12
N LYS A 60 8.06 17.42 -13.04
CA LYS A 60 9.44 17.24 -12.58
C LYS A 60 10.03 15.88 -12.99
N ILE A 61 9.21 14.96 -13.47
CA ILE A 61 9.63 13.61 -13.85
C ILE A 61 10.20 13.62 -15.26
N LEU A 62 11.47 13.23 -15.40
CA LEU A 62 12.19 13.28 -16.67
C LEU A 62 11.90 12.10 -17.62
N ASN A 63 11.41 10.99 -17.07
CA ASN A 63 11.12 9.75 -17.81
C ASN A 63 9.66 9.31 -17.67
N LEU A 64 8.74 10.27 -17.74
CA LEU A 64 7.32 10.03 -17.52
C LEU A 64 6.71 8.98 -18.48
N GLU A 65 7.15 8.96 -19.74
CA GLU A 65 6.69 7.98 -20.73
C GLU A 65 7.03 6.53 -20.32
N GLU A 66 8.25 6.29 -19.85
CA GLU A 66 8.71 5.00 -19.35
C GLU A 66 7.88 4.53 -18.14
N ILE A 67 7.56 5.48 -17.24
CA ILE A 67 6.74 5.23 -16.06
C ILE A 67 5.31 4.87 -16.46
N GLU A 68 4.69 5.60 -17.38
CA GLU A 68 3.34 5.33 -17.86
C GLU A 68 3.26 3.98 -18.62
N GLU A 69 4.30 3.61 -19.36
CA GLU A 69 4.38 2.27 -19.97
C GLU A 69 4.45 1.17 -18.91
N TYR A 70 5.28 1.37 -17.85
CA TYR A 70 5.36 0.42 -16.75
C TYR A 70 4.01 0.29 -16.00
N LYS A 71 3.33 1.41 -15.74
CA LYS A 71 1.99 1.42 -15.11
C LYS A 71 0.98 0.60 -15.92
N LYS A 72 0.95 0.77 -17.25
CA LYS A 72 0.07 -0.02 -18.12
C LYS A 72 0.36 -1.52 -18.02
N LYS A 73 1.62 -1.92 -17.99
CA LYS A 73 2.02 -3.33 -17.81
C LYS A 73 1.64 -3.87 -16.42
N ALA A 74 1.83 -3.07 -15.38
CA ALA A 74 1.48 -3.46 -14.01
C ALA A 74 -0.04 -3.59 -13.82
N ALA A 75 -0.84 -2.74 -14.46
CA ALA A 75 -2.31 -2.78 -14.38
C ALA A 75 -2.94 -4.04 -15.00
N LEU A 76 -2.20 -4.76 -15.86
CA LEU A 76 -2.66 -6.03 -16.43
C LEU A 76 -2.50 -7.22 -15.45
N LYS A 77 -1.84 -7.02 -14.31
CA LYS A 77 -1.60 -8.04 -13.29
C LYS A 77 -2.55 -7.85 -12.12
N SER A 78 -3.11 -8.94 -11.62
CA SER A 78 -3.86 -8.94 -10.36
C SER A 78 -2.95 -8.69 -9.14
N ASP A 79 -3.51 -8.22 -8.03
CA ASP A 79 -2.77 -8.05 -6.76
C ASP A 79 -2.11 -9.36 -6.29
N PHE A 80 -2.74 -10.49 -6.57
CA PHE A 80 -2.18 -11.81 -6.27
C PHE A 80 -0.91 -12.07 -7.08
N GLU A 81 -0.96 -11.87 -8.39
CA GLU A 81 0.21 -12.04 -9.26
C GLU A 81 1.34 -11.06 -8.95
N ARG A 82 1.00 -9.85 -8.51
CA ARG A 82 1.97 -8.83 -8.09
C ARG A 82 2.66 -9.20 -6.77
N SER A 83 1.96 -9.87 -5.87
CA SER A 83 2.45 -10.24 -4.53
C SER A 83 3.27 -11.54 -4.49
N GLU A 84 3.35 -12.33 -5.58
CA GLU A 84 4.13 -13.56 -5.61
C GLU A 84 5.63 -13.31 -5.39
N ILE A 85 6.17 -13.96 -4.37
CA ILE A 85 7.53 -13.74 -3.85
C ILE A 85 8.61 -14.19 -4.85
N ASN A 86 8.32 -15.16 -5.71
CA ASN A 86 9.30 -15.83 -6.58
C ASN A 86 9.41 -15.23 -8.00
N LYS A 87 8.82 -14.07 -8.26
CA LYS A 87 8.96 -13.40 -9.57
C LYS A 87 10.21 -12.55 -9.64
N ASP A 88 10.75 -12.44 -10.85
CA ASP A 88 11.78 -11.46 -11.16
C ASP A 88 11.34 -10.07 -10.75
N LYS A 89 12.14 -9.41 -9.90
CA LYS A 89 11.86 -8.04 -9.47
C LYS A 89 11.95 -7.12 -10.68
N THR A 90 10.89 -6.38 -10.94
CA THR A 90 10.84 -5.35 -11.99
C THR A 90 10.61 -3.99 -11.37
N GLY A 91 11.09 -2.95 -12.00
CA GLY A 91 10.90 -1.58 -11.53
C GLY A 91 11.52 -0.57 -12.46
N VAL A 92 11.11 0.68 -12.33
CA VAL A 92 11.64 1.83 -13.05
C VAL A 92 11.98 2.92 -12.05
N GLU A 93 13.17 3.50 -12.15
CA GLU A 93 13.56 4.67 -11.37
C GLU A 93 12.77 5.90 -11.85
N ILE A 94 12.24 6.66 -10.92
CA ILE A 94 11.62 7.96 -11.24
C ILE A 94 12.72 9.01 -11.30
N LYS A 95 13.17 9.34 -12.51
CA LYS A 95 14.23 10.33 -12.72
C LYS A 95 13.69 11.75 -12.54
N GLY A 96 14.48 12.63 -11.93
CA GLY A 96 14.12 14.03 -11.69
C GLY A 96 13.56 14.32 -10.31
N ILE A 97 13.16 13.31 -9.55
CA ILE A 97 12.74 13.46 -8.14
C ILE A 97 13.47 12.49 -7.24
N LYS A 98 13.72 12.89 -6.00
CA LYS A 98 14.32 12.05 -4.96
C LYS A 98 13.65 12.25 -3.63
N ALA A 99 13.70 11.27 -2.77
CA ALA A 99 13.29 11.39 -1.38
C ALA A 99 14.48 11.75 -0.49
N ILE A 100 14.23 12.50 0.57
CA ILE A 100 15.25 12.83 1.58
C ILE A 100 15.02 11.91 2.77
N ASN A 101 16.02 11.08 3.08
CA ASN A 101 15.96 10.24 4.27
C ASN A 101 16.02 11.15 5.52
N PRO A 102 15.00 11.10 6.41
CA PRO A 102 14.87 12.06 7.49
C PRO A 102 15.92 11.94 8.60
N LEU A 103 16.66 10.82 8.66
CA LEU A 103 17.70 10.62 9.67
C LEU A 103 19.12 10.89 9.14
N THR A 104 19.36 10.67 7.85
CA THR A 104 20.69 10.89 7.25
C THR A 104 20.79 12.20 6.48
N ASN A 105 19.66 12.85 6.20
CA ASN A 105 19.52 13.99 5.29
C ASN A 105 20.09 13.74 3.89
N LYS A 106 20.27 12.48 3.49
CA LYS A 106 20.73 12.11 2.16
C LYS A 106 19.54 11.96 1.21
N GLU A 107 19.74 12.40 -0.01
CA GLU A 107 18.84 12.10 -1.11
C GLU A 107 18.95 10.62 -1.51
N ILE A 108 17.82 9.96 -1.65
CA ILE A 108 17.69 8.57 -2.09
C ILE A 108 16.75 8.48 -3.29
N PRO A 109 17.01 7.59 -4.26
CA PRO A 109 16.18 7.44 -5.44
C PRO A 109 14.80 6.87 -5.07
N ILE A 110 13.80 7.22 -5.91
CA ILE A 110 12.46 6.70 -5.83
C ILE A 110 12.22 5.81 -7.05
N TRP A 111 11.73 4.61 -6.81
CA TRP A 111 11.40 3.63 -7.83
C TRP A 111 9.91 3.34 -7.84
N ILE A 112 9.37 2.96 -8.99
CA ILE A 112 8.07 2.28 -9.07
C ILE A 112 8.33 0.79 -9.24
N SER A 113 7.51 -0.02 -8.57
CA SER A 113 7.54 -1.47 -8.77
C SER A 113 6.18 -2.09 -8.49
N ASP A 114 5.85 -3.12 -9.23
CA ASP A 114 4.57 -3.80 -9.17
C ASP A 114 4.36 -4.64 -7.89
N TYR A 115 5.44 -4.96 -7.14
CA TYR A 115 5.28 -5.67 -5.86
C TYR A 115 4.80 -4.77 -4.71
N VAL A 116 4.82 -3.45 -4.88
CA VAL A 116 4.21 -2.50 -3.94
C VAL A 116 2.77 -2.26 -4.36
N LEU A 117 1.84 -2.52 -3.45
CA LEU A 117 0.40 -2.39 -3.70
C LEU A 117 -0.13 -1.09 -3.10
N SER A 118 -0.90 -0.33 -3.87
CA SER A 118 -1.60 0.87 -3.37
C SER A 118 -2.72 0.54 -2.38
N SER A 119 -3.26 -0.68 -2.45
CA SER A 119 -4.28 -1.20 -1.54
C SER A 119 -3.75 -1.58 -0.16
N TYR A 120 -2.42 -1.57 0.06
CA TYR A 120 -1.80 -1.95 1.32
C TYR A 120 -0.92 -0.81 1.88
N GLY A 121 -1.22 -0.39 3.10
CA GLY A 121 -0.48 0.68 3.78
C GLY A 121 -0.64 2.03 3.08
N THR A 122 0.47 2.67 2.79
CA THR A 122 0.53 3.99 2.12
C THR A 122 0.79 3.90 0.62
N GLY A 123 0.92 2.70 0.06
CA GLY A 123 1.38 2.51 -1.31
C GLY A 123 2.85 2.90 -1.54
N ALA A 124 3.61 3.07 -0.46
CA ALA A 124 5.03 3.40 -0.48
C ALA A 124 5.79 2.62 0.59
N ILE A 125 7.00 2.22 0.30
CA ILE A 125 7.91 1.56 1.23
C ILE A 125 9.29 2.21 1.21
N MET A 126 9.95 2.23 2.34
CA MET A 126 11.39 2.42 2.41
C MET A 126 12.09 1.07 2.25
N ALA A 127 13.14 1.00 1.48
CA ALA A 127 13.90 -0.21 1.24
C ALA A 127 15.20 -0.23 2.03
N VAL A 128 15.43 -1.34 2.74
CA VAL A 128 16.64 -1.55 3.57
C VAL A 128 17.32 -2.85 3.11
N PRO A 129 18.05 -2.81 2.01
CA PRO A 129 18.57 -4.02 1.35
C PRO A 129 19.53 -4.86 2.21
N ALA A 130 20.20 -4.27 3.18
CA ALA A 130 21.03 -5.04 4.08
C ALA A 130 20.25 -5.96 5.02
N HIS A 131 18.93 -5.72 5.23
CA HIS A 131 18.12 -6.36 6.27
C HIS A 131 16.76 -6.90 5.80
N ASP A 132 16.47 -6.83 4.52
CA ASP A 132 15.29 -7.45 3.88
C ASP A 132 15.73 -8.15 2.58
N SER A 133 15.39 -9.43 2.44
CA SER A 133 15.83 -10.23 1.28
C SER A 133 15.24 -9.74 -0.04
N ARG A 134 14.01 -9.22 -0.03
CA ARG A 134 13.36 -8.69 -1.25
C ARG A 134 14.01 -7.39 -1.68
N ASP A 135 14.33 -6.53 -0.71
CA ASP A 135 15.04 -5.28 -0.97
C ASP A 135 16.47 -5.56 -1.44
N PHE A 136 17.12 -6.61 -0.89
CA PHE A 136 18.44 -7.05 -1.29
C PHE A 136 18.47 -7.51 -2.76
N GLU A 137 17.53 -8.37 -3.16
CA GLU A 137 17.39 -8.86 -4.54
C GLU A 137 17.17 -7.69 -5.51
N PHE A 138 16.32 -6.73 -5.14
CA PHE A 138 16.06 -5.55 -5.94
C PHE A 138 17.32 -4.66 -6.04
N ALA A 139 17.96 -4.36 -4.90
CA ALA A 139 19.16 -3.55 -4.87
C ALA A 139 20.31 -4.17 -5.68
N THR A 140 20.48 -5.49 -5.59
CA THR A 140 21.49 -6.23 -6.36
C THR A 140 21.20 -6.14 -7.86
N LYS A 141 19.96 -6.35 -8.26
CA LYS A 141 19.54 -6.29 -9.67
C LYS A 141 19.75 -4.91 -10.29
N PHE A 142 19.46 -3.86 -9.54
CA PHE A 142 19.56 -2.47 -10.02
C PHE A 142 20.84 -1.73 -9.57
N ASN A 143 21.78 -2.47 -8.97
CA ASN A 143 23.06 -1.95 -8.49
C ASN A 143 22.91 -0.74 -7.54
N LEU A 144 21.98 -0.86 -6.58
CA LEU A 144 21.70 0.15 -5.56
C LEU A 144 22.58 -0.05 -4.32
N PRO A 145 22.87 1.00 -3.52
CA PRO A 145 23.68 0.89 -2.33
C PRO A 145 23.06 -0.03 -1.26
N ILE A 146 23.90 -0.84 -0.61
CA ILE A 146 23.53 -1.70 0.51
C ILE A 146 24.32 -1.24 1.73
N VAL A 147 23.61 -0.80 2.78
CA VAL A 147 24.22 -0.26 4.01
C VAL A 147 23.77 -1.07 5.21
N GLN A 148 24.70 -1.78 5.84
CA GLN A 148 24.43 -2.53 7.07
C GLN A 148 24.25 -1.59 8.26
N VAL A 149 23.14 -1.76 8.98
CA VAL A 149 22.82 -0.96 10.17
C VAL A 149 22.51 -1.82 11.41
N VAL A 150 22.43 -3.12 11.25
CA VAL A 150 22.31 -4.07 12.36
C VAL A 150 23.36 -5.16 12.18
N LYS A 151 24.10 -5.49 13.24
CA LYS A 151 25.00 -6.65 13.31
C LYS A 151 24.51 -7.66 14.32
N SER A 152 24.89 -8.94 14.13
CA SER A 152 24.63 -9.99 15.11
C SER A 152 25.32 -9.73 16.46
N ASN A 153 24.69 -10.15 17.55
CA ASN A 153 25.30 -10.17 18.89
C ASN A 153 26.44 -11.19 18.97
N ASP A 154 26.37 -12.25 18.18
CA ASP A 154 27.32 -13.37 18.22
C ASP A 154 28.54 -13.15 17.31
N ASN A 155 28.74 -11.91 16.81
CA ASN A 155 29.81 -11.53 15.88
C ASN A 155 29.86 -12.40 14.60
N VAL A 156 28.73 -12.95 14.18
CA VAL A 156 28.61 -13.63 12.89
C VAL A 156 28.64 -12.54 11.81
N GLU A 157 29.67 -12.55 10.99
CA GLU A 157 29.77 -11.70 9.83
C GLU A 157 28.96 -12.30 8.67
N VAL A 158 28.09 -11.52 8.09
CA VAL A 158 27.34 -11.88 6.89
C VAL A 158 27.97 -11.18 5.70
N ASP A 159 28.18 -11.94 4.65
CA ASP A 159 28.68 -11.40 3.37
C ASP A 159 27.53 -10.74 2.59
N LEU A 160 27.38 -9.43 2.80
CA LEU A 160 26.34 -8.63 2.12
C LEU A 160 26.55 -8.51 0.60
N THR A 161 27.56 -9.15 0.03
CA THR A 161 27.64 -9.32 -1.43
C THR A 161 26.82 -10.49 -1.94
N LYS A 162 26.39 -11.38 -1.04
CA LYS A 162 25.65 -12.62 -1.37
C LYS A 162 24.23 -12.65 -0.84
N GLU A 163 24.02 -12.14 0.37
CA GLU A 163 22.73 -12.22 1.02
C GLU A 163 22.49 -11.09 2.03
N ALA A 164 21.22 -10.80 2.34
CA ALA A 164 20.84 -9.86 3.38
C ALA A 164 20.99 -10.48 4.78
N PHE A 165 21.38 -9.70 5.78
CA PHE A 165 21.31 -10.09 7.18
C PHE A 165 19.89 -9.88 7.71
N THR A 166 19.09 -10.94 7.72
CA THR A 166 17.66 -10.90 8.07
C THR A 166 17.36 -11.27 9.53
N ASP A 167 18.29 -11.89 10.24
CA ASP A 167 18.12 -12.20 11.67
C ASP A 167 18.48 -10.99 12.55
N VAL A 168 17.58 -10.03 12.53
CA VAL A 168 17.76 -8.71 13.17
C VAL A 168 16.94 -8.54 14.45
N ALA A 169 16.38 -9.62 14.99
CA ALA A 169 15.53 -9.52 16.18
C ALA A 169 16.32 -9.15 17.45
N THR A 170 17.58 -9.59 17.54
CA THR A 170 18.44 -9.47 18.72
C THR A 170 19.76 -8.74 18.47
N GLY A 171 19.90 -8.08 17.32
CA GLY A 171 21.15 -7.43 16.93
C GLY A 171 21.45 -6.10 17.64
N ILE A 172 22.62 -5.56 17.34
CA ILE A 172 23.11 -4.26 17.82
C ILE A 172 23.21 -3.32 16.61
N LEU A 173 22.78 -2.08 16.80
CA LEU A 173 22.83 -1.04 15.77
C LEU A 173 24.27 -0.57 15.51
N ILE A 174 24.60 -0.41 14.23
CA ILE A 174 25.86 0.16 13.71
C ILE A 174 25.53 1.11 12.56
N ASN A 175 26.38 2.01 12.21
CA ASN A 175 26.20 2.99 11.12
C ASN A 175 24.88 3.77 11.22
N SER A 176 24.38 3.94 12.43
CA SER A 176 23.03 4.46 12.73
C SER A 176 23.11 5.70 13.65
N GLY A 177 24.22 6.38 13.69
CA GLY A 177 24.43 7.64 14.42
C GLY A 177 24.05 7.53 15.89
N PHE A 178 23.03 8.26 16.33
CA PHE A 178 22.60 8.28 17.75
C PHE A 178 22.01 6.96 18.25
N LEU A 179 21.80 5.97 17.37
CA LEU A 179 21.35 4.63 17.71
C LEU A 179 22.49 3.62 17.82
N ASP A 180 23.70 3.98 17.45
CA ASP A 180 24.84 3.03 17.47
C ASP A 180 25.07 2.45 18.86
N GLY A 181 25.33 1.15 18.89
CA GLY A 181 25.55 0.39 20.11
C GLY A 181 24.28 -0.01 20.90
N LEU A 182 23.11 0.45 20.49
CA LEU A 182 21.86 0.07 21.13
C LEU A 182 21.37 -1.30 20.63
N SER A 183 20.63 -2.00 21.49
CA SER A 183 19.84 -3.15 21.06
C SER A 183 18.75 -2.73 20.08
N VAL A 184 18.31 -3.63 19.20
CA VAL A 184 17.18 -3.36 18.27
C VAL A 184 15.94 -2.87 19.01
N THR A 185 15.64 -3.42 20.18
CA THR A 185 14.46 -3.03 20.99
C THR A 185 14.58 -1.59 21.50
N ASP A 186 15.72 -1.23 22.06
CA ASP A 186 15.96 0.12 22.58
C ASP A 186 16.03 1.14 21.45
N ALA A 187 16.65 0.76 20.33
CA ALA A 187 16.73 1.60 19.13
C ALA A 187 15.35 1.91 18.56
N LYS A 188 14.44 0.93 18.46
CA LYS A 188 13.06 1.15 18.03
C LYS A 188 12.35 2.18 18.91
N SER A 189 12.46 2.04 20.22
CA SER A 189 11.82 2.98 21.16
C SER A 189 12.40 4.38 21.03
N LYS A 190 13.74 4.48 20.92
CA LYS A 190 14.45 5.76 20.83
C LYS A 190 14.17 6.48 19.52
N VAL A 191 14.18 5.74 18.38
CA VAL A 191 13.91 6.35 17.07
C VAL A 191 12.46 6.81 16.94
N ILE A 192 11.49 6.03 17.43
CA ILE A 192 10.07 6.45 17.43
C ILE A 192 9.90 7.77 18.19
N LYS A 193 10.48 7.87 19.38
CA LYS A 193 10.45 9.12 20.13
C LYS A 193 11.10 10.28 19.36
N TYR A 194 12.26 10.05 18.73
CA TYR A 194 12.92 11.04 17.90
C TYR A 194 12.04 11.51 16.74
N LEU A 195 11.36 10.58 16.05
CA LEU A 195 10.45 10.90 14.94
C LEU A 195 9.28 11.77 15.41
N GLU A 196 8.70 11.47 16.59
CA GLU A 196 7.60 12.23 17.18
C GLU A 196 8.04 13.63 17.62
N ASP A 197 9.17 13.72 18.35
CA ASP A 197 9.72 15.00 18.86
C ASP A 197 10.05 15.97 17.68
N ASN A 198 10.49 15.43 16.54
CA ASN A 198 10.80 16.21 15.33
C ASN A 198 9.63 16.34 14.34
N LYS A 199 8.45 15.79 14.63
CA LYS A 199 7.24 15.82 13.78
C LYS A 199 7.44 15.22 12.37
N ILE A 200 8.39 14.30 12.23
CA ILE A 200 8.71 13.59 10.99
C ILE A 200 8.18 12.16 10.97
N GLY A 201 7.42 11.76 11.97
CA GLY A 201 6.79 10.47 12.07
C GLY A 201 6.07 10.30 13.41
N SER A 202 5.42 9.15 13.56
CA SER A 202 4.71 8.80 14.80
C SER A 202 4.60 7.29 14.96
N LYS A 203 4.44 6.83 16.21
CA LYS A 203 4.10 5.44 16.48
C LYS A 203 2.80 5.07 15.78
N LYS A 204 2.75 3.90 15.14
CA LYS A 204 1.57 3.38 14.47
C LYS A 204 1.37 1.90 14.74
N VAL A 205 0.12 1.52 14.92
CA VAL A 205 -0.30 0.13 15.00
C VAL A 205 -1.13 -0.18 13.77
N ASN A 206 -0.74 -1.21 13.04
CA ASN A 206 -1.46 -1.74 11.90
C ASN A 206 -1.90 -3.19 12.14
N TYR A 207 -2.87 -3.64 11.37
CA TYR A 207 -3.38 -5.00 11.42
C TYR A 207 -3.31 -5.63 10.03
N LYS A 208 -2.95 -6.93 10.00
CA LYS A 208 -2.95 -7.71 8.76
C LYS A 208 -4.37 -8.00 8.28
N LEU A 209 -5.30 -8.14 9.23
CA LEU A 209 -6.70 -8.33 8.95
C LEU A 209 -7.25 -7.10 8.23
N ARG A 210 -7.76 -7.29 7.03
CA ARG A 210 -8.40 -6.24 6.25
C ARG A 210 -9.86 -6.09 6.67
N ASP A 211 -10.42 -4.90 6.47
CA ASP A 211 -11.85 -4.67 6.63
C ASP A 211 -12.63 -5.61 5.71
N TRP A 212 -13.76 -6.06 6.20
CA TRP A 212 -14.63 -6.89 5.39
C TRP A 212 -15.33 -6.03 4.34
N VAL A 213 -15.02 -6.29 3.08
CA VAL A 213 -15.75 -5.72 1.95
C VAL A 213 -17.02 -6.55 1.78
N PHE A 214 -18.16 -6.00 2.11
CA PHE A 214 -19.44 -6.69 2.07
C PHE A 214 -20.08 -6.71 0.67
N SER A 215 -19.73 -5.78 -0.21
CA SER A 215 -20.24 -5.74 -1.58
C SER A 215 -19.75 -6.92 -2.42
N ARG A 216 -20.62 -7.47 -3.25
CA ARG A 216 -20.31 -8.60 -4.13
C ARG A 216 -20.97 -8.41 -5.49
N GLN A 217 -20.27 -8.84 -6.52
CA GLN A 217 -20.71 -8.88 -7.92
C GLN A 217 -21.62 -10.10 -8.14
N ARG A 218 -22.74 -10.13 -7.40
CA ARG A 218 -23.73 -11.23 -7.41
C ARG A 218 -25.13 -10.66 -7.47
N TYR A 219 -26.06 -11.42 -8.07
CA TYR A 219 -27.47 -11.05 -8.07
C TYR A 219 -28.10 -11.24 -6.69
N TRP A 220 -27.90 -12.43 -6.07
CA TRP A 220 -28.52 -12.77 -4.80
C TRP A 220 -27.86 -12.05 -3.61
N GLY A 221 -28.58 -11.08 -3.09
CA GLY A 221 -28.21 -10.25 -1.96
C GLY A 221 -29.06 -8.99 -1.91
N GLU A 222 -29.02 -8.24 -0.83
CA GLU A 222 -29.70 -6.95 -0.73
C GLU A 222 -28.98 -5.93 -1.65
N PRO A 223 -29.73 -5.24 -2.54
CA PRO A 223 -29.14 -4.18 -3.35
C PRO A 223 -28.64 -3.03 -2.47
N ILE A 224 -27.50 -2.49 -2.82
CA ILE A 224 -26.92 -1.36 -2.08
C ILE A 224 -27.65 -0.07 -2.50
N PRO A 225 -28.30 0.65 -1.58
CA PRO A 225 -29.16 1.79 -1.90
C PRO A 225 -28.36 3.07 -2.16
N MET A 226 -27.43 3.00 -3.12
CA MET A 226 -26.55 4.09 -3.51
C MET A 226 -26.62 4.35 -5.02
N VAL A 227 -26.40 5.60 -5.40
CA VAL A 227 -26.25 6.00 -6.79
C VAL A 227 -24.99 6.83 -6.98
N TYR A 228 -24.29 6.63 -8.08
CA TYR A 228 -23.14 7.43 -8.45
C TYR A 228 -23.53 8.49 -9.47
N CYS A 229 -23.25 9.74 -9.16
CA CYS A 229 -23.44 10.89 -10.02
C CYS A 229 -22.10 11.55 -10.32
N GLU A 230 -21.78 11.80 -11.57
CA GLU A 230 -20.51 12.43 -11.95
C GLU A 230 -20.33 13.84 -11.33
N CYS A 231 -21.43 14.51 -11.02
CA CYS A 231 -21.42 15.85 -10.43
C CYS A 231 -21.31 15.82 -8.87
N CYS A 232 -21.94 14.83 -8.21
CA CYS A 232 -22.11 14.79 -6.75
C CYS A 232 -21.36 13.65 -6.07
N GLY A 233 -20.77 12.72 -6.84
CA GLY A 233 -20.21 11.47 -6.33
C GLY A 233 -21.30 10.51 -5.85
N TRP A 234 -20.94 9.60 -4.95
CA TRP A 234 -21.88 8.66 -4.34
C TRP A 234 -22.93 9.37 -3.47
N GLN A 235 -24.21 9.07 -3.72
CA GLN A 235 -25.34 9.61 -2.97
C GLN A 235 -26.26 8.44 -2.55
N PRO A 236 -26.82 8.45 -1.33
CA PRO A 236 -27.87 7.50 -0.94
C PRO A 236 -29.14 7.79 -1.74
N ILE A 237 -29.95 6.79 -2.01
CA ILE A 237 -31.30 6.98 -2.54
C ILE A 237 -32.20 7.60 -1.47
N ASP A 238 -33.29 8.24 -1.87
CA ASP A 238 -34.23 8.81 -0.92
C ASP A 238 -34.94 7.72 -0.11
N GLU A 239 -35.23 7.96 1.17
CA GLU A 239 -35.95 7.00 2.04
C GLU A 239 -37.31 6.59 1.48
N LYS A 240 -37.99 7.48 0.77
CA LYS A 240 -39.28 7.20 0.11
C LYS A 240 -39.20 6.14 -0.99
N ASP A 241 -38.01 5.91 -1.54
CA ASP A 241 -37.74 4.97 -2.62
C ASP A 241 -37.22 3.60 -2.07
N LEU A 242 -37.24 3.44 -0.75
CA LEU A 242 -36.96 2.16 -0.08
C LEU A 242 -38.25 1.34 0.14
N PRO A 243 -38.16 0.01 0.12
CA PRO A 243 -36.95 -0.80 -0.13
C PRO A 243 -36.57 -0.82 -1.61
N LEU A 244 -35.26 -0.72 -1.89
CA LEU A 244 -34.75 -0.98 -3.23
C LEU A 244 -34.82 -2.49 -3.50
N THR A 245 -35.61 -2.90 -4.49
CA THR A 245 -35.79 -4.30 -4.84
C THR A 245 -34.96 -4.72 -6.03
N LEU A 246 -34.55 -5.98 -6.06
CA LEU A 246 -33.91 -6.58 -7.21
C LEU A 246 -34.89 -6.70 -8.39
N PRO A 247 -34.48 -6.38 -9.63
CA PRO A 247 -35.28 -6.63 -10.81
C PRO A 247 -35.32 -8.13 -11.13
N GLU A 248 -36.40 -8.62 -11.76
CA GLU A 248 -36.41 -9.99 -12.26
C GLU A 248 -35.44 -10.14 -13.45
N ILE A 249 -34.62 -11.18 -13.41
CA ILE A 249 -33.68 -11.51 -14.48
C ILE A 249 -33.64 -13.02 -14.74
N ASP A 250 -33.34 -13.39 -15.98
CA ASP A 250 -33.18 -14.79 -16.40
C ASP A 250 -31.72 -15.28 -16.33
N ASP A 251 -30.74 -14.37 -16.43
CA ASP A 251 -29.30 -14.69 -16.40
C ASP A 251 -28.62 -14.09 -15.16
N PHE A 252 -28.17 -14.97 -14.27
CA PHE A 252 -27.48 -14.62 -13.02
C PHE A 252 -25.95 -14.65 -13.14
N LYS A 253 -25.40 -14.89 -14.34
CA LYS A 253 -23.96 -14.99 -14.53
C LYS A 253 -23.31 -13.60 -14.48
N PRO A 254 -22.16 -13.48 -13.84
CA PRO A 254 -21.34 -12.28 -13.92
C PRO A 254 -21.04 -11.90 -15.38
N GLY A 255 -20.72 -10.63 -15.62
CA GLY A 255 -20.19 -10.16 -16.89
C GLY A 255 -18.84 -10.79 -17.23
N GLU A 256 -18.40 -10.65 -18.47
CA GLU A 256 -17.11 -11.18 -18.95
C GLU A 256 -15.91 -10.62 -18.18
N ASN A 257 -16.03 -9.40 -17.66
CA ASN A 257 -15.03 -8.74 -16.82
C ASN A 257 -15.25 -8.95 -15.31
N GLY A 258 -16.12 -9.89 -14.91
CA GLY A 258 -16.47 -10.12 -13.52
C GLY A 258 -17.46 -9.11 -12.93
N GLU A 259 -18.10 -8.29 -13.74
CA GLU A 259 -19.12 -7.34 -13.33
C GLU A 259 -20.38 -8.04 -12.81
N SER A 260 -21.10 -7.36 -11.90
CA SER A 260 -22.37 -7.83 -11.39
C SER A 260 -23.37 -8.13 -12.52
N PRO A 261 -24.21 -9.18 -12.41
CA PRO A 261 -25.33 -9.40 -13.34
C PRO A 261 -26.23 -8.18 -13.49
N LEU A 262 -26.40 -7.39 -12.43
CA LEU A 262 -27.18 -6.15 -12.46
C LEU A 262 -26.54 -5.07 -13.38
N ALA A 263 -25.25 -5.13 -13.60
CA ALA A 263 -24.53 -4.19 -14.45
C ALA A 263 -24.92 -4.29 -15.94
N LYS A 264 -25.63 -5.36 -16.33
CA LYS A 264 -26.12 -5.57 -17.69
C LYS A 264 -27.51 -4.98 -17.95
N LEU A 265 -28.14 -4.41 -16.94
CA LEU A 265 -29.56 -3.99 -16.99
C LEU A 265 -29.65 -2.48 -17.07
N ASP A 266 -29.61 -1.93 -18.27
CA ASP A 266 -29.66 -0.48 -18.51
C ASP A 266 -30.88 0.20 -17.85
N ASP A 267 -32.04 -0.42 -17.89
CA ASP A 267 -33.29 0.09 -17.30
C ASP A 267 -33.23 0.16 -15.77
N TRP A 268 -32.46 -0.74 -15.13
CA TRP A 268 -32.33 -0.73 -13.68
C TRP A 268 -31.16 0.14 -13.21
N ILE A 269 -30.04 0.17 -13.94
CA ILE A 269 -28.84 0.95 -13.56
C ILE A 269 -29.09 2.44 -13.66
N ASN A 270 -29.69 2.86 -14.79
CA ASN A 270 -29.82 4.28 -15.09
C ASN A 270 -30.94 4.90 -14.22
N THR A 271 -30.60 5.99 -13.55
CA THR A 271 -31.48 6.69 -12.62
C THR A 271 -31.14 8.17 -12.58
N THR A 272 -31.76 8.91 -11.68
CA THR A 272 -31.47 10.32 -11.42
C THR A 272 -30.83 10.49 -10.04
N CYS A 273 -29.90 11.43 -9.96
CA CYS A 273 -29.28 11.79 -8.70
C CYS A 273 -30.29 12.46 -7.76
N PRO A 274 -30.51 11.97 -6.54
CA PRO A 274 -31.45 12.56 -5.59
C PRO A 274 -31.02 13.97 -5.15
N LYS A 275 -29.73 14.29 -5.23
CA LYS A 275 -29.21 15.59 -4.83
C LYS A 275 -29.32 16.68 -5.89
N CYS A 276 -29.05 16.37 -7.15
CA CYS A 276 -28.98 17.40 -8.22
C CYS A 276 -29.90 17.12 -9.42
N GLY A 277 -30.62 16.01 -9.45
CA GLY A 277 -31.54 15.64 -10.52
C GLY A 277 -30.89 15.25 -11.85
N LYS A 278 -29.56 15.24 -11.95
CA LYS A 278 -28.84 14.82 -13.16
C LYS A 278 -28.82 13.30 -13.31
N PRO A 279 -28.52 12.78 -14.51
CA PRO A 279 -28.32 11.35 -14.72
C PRO A 279 -27.31 10.77 -13.74
N ALA A 280 -27.63 9.61 -13.20
CA ALA A 280 -26.82 8.85 -12.26
C ALA A 280 -26.96 7.36 -12.51
N LYS A 281 -26.06 6.55 -11.95
CA LYS A 281 -26.08 5.10 -12.06
C LYS A 281 -26.23 4.48 -10.68
N ARG A 282 -27.11 3.48 -10.55
CA ARG A 282 -27.21 2.70 -9.31
C ARG A 282 -25.96 1.86 -9.10
N GLU A 283 -25.64 1.62 -7.81
CA GLU A 283 -24.68 0.58 -7.44
C GLU A 283 -25.22 -0.79 -7.86
N THR A 284 -24.36 -1.58 -8.49
CA THR A 284 -24.75 -2.89 -9.05
C THR A 284 -24.31 -4.07 -8.19
N ASP A 285 -23.47 -3.84 -7.19
CA ASP A 285 -23.11 -4.85 -6.22
C ASP A 285 -24.25 -5.09 -5.23
N THR A 286 -24.27 -6.26 -4.62
CA THR A 286 -25.23 -6.63 -3.59
C THR A 286 -24.55 -6.98 -2.27
N MET A 287 -25.29 -7.00 -1.19
CA MET A 287 -24.86 -7.41 0.16
C MET A 287 -25.40 -8.80 0.47
N PRO A 288 -24.69 -9.89 0.13
CA PRO A 288 -25.18 -11.25 0.36
C PRO A 288 -24.95 -11.72 1.79
N GLN A 289 -25.70 -12.75 2.19
CA GLN A 289 -25.52 -13.50 3.44
C GLN A 289 -25.60 -12.61 4.69
N TRP A 290 -24.53 -12.59 5.50
CA TRP A 290 -24.51 -11.90 6.80
C TRP A 290 -24.60 -10.38 6.69
N ALA A 291 -24.22 -9.81 5.58
CA ALA A 291 -24.38 -8.37 5.37
C ALA A 291 -25.87 -8.02 5.40
N GLY A 292 -26.72 -8.75 4.66
CA GLY A 292 -28.16 -8.56 4.67
C GLY A 292 -28.80 -8.83 6.02
N SER A 293 -28.40 -9.89 6.71
CA SER A 293 -28.96 -10.21 8.05
C SER A 293 -28.47 -9.27 9.15
N SER A 294 -27.45 -8.45 8.90
CA SER A 294 -26.90 -7.51 9.87
C SER A 294 -27.47 -6.09 9.76
N TRP A 295 -28.29 -5.85 8.76
CA TRP A 295 -28.97 -4.57 8.54
C TRP A 295 -29.96 -4.24 9.66
#